data_12541c5536fa45514c433db7c88c8370
#
_entry.id   12541c5536fa45514c433db7c88c8370
#
_cell.length_a   1.000
_cell.length_b   1.000
_cell.length_c   1.000
_cell.angle_alpha   90.00
_cell.angle_beta   90.00
_cell.angle_gamma   90.00
#
_symmetry.space_group_name_H-M   'P 1'
#
loop_
_entity.id
_entity.type
_entity.pdbx_description
1 polymer ?
#
loop_
_entity_poly.entity_id
_entity_poly.type
_entity_poly.pdbx_seq_one_letter_code
_entity_poly.pdbx_strand_id
1 'polypeptide(L)'
;LLPVDGKLCSFDCVYCECGYNAQGVGKSGLSSSDRVEEELKSRLQSMHEAGEKLDVITFAGNGEPTLHPEFEKIIDTTLYLRDHYYPEAKISVLSNATRIYDESVFRALNRVDNNILKLDSLRPETVVLIDNPNDPHFDVNKVVDNLKRFSGNVIIQTMFLRGWHDGKRIDNTVEEELKPWLEALQRVSPRSVM
;
A
#
# COMPACT_ATOMS: atom_id res chain seq x y z
N LEU A 1 -8.35 9.77 3.47
CA LEU A 1 -7.29 10.14 2.52
C LEU A 1 -7.82 10.23 1.09
N LEU A 2 -8.27 9.09 0.57
CA LEU A 2 -8.70 8.92 -0.81
C LEU A 2 -10.20 9.19 -0.97
N PRO A 3 -10.71 9.40 -2.21
CA PRO A 3 -12.12 9.64 -2.45
C PRO A 3 -12.99 8.50 -1.90
N VAL A 4 -14.07 8.84 -1.19
CA VAL A 4 -14.99 7.85 -0.61
C VAL A 4 -16.00 7.29 -1.61
N ASP A 5 -16.17 7.96 -2.74
CA ASP A 5 -17.16 7.68 -3.80
C ASP A 5 -16.51 7.20 -5.11
N GLY A 6 -15.24 6.77 -5.06
CA GLY A 6 -14.49 6.28 -6.20
C GLY A 6 -13.18 5.63 -5.84
N LYS A 7 -12.40 5.24 -6.85
CA LYS A 7 -11.07 4.65 -6.68
C LYS A 7 -10.01 5.57 -7.24
N LEU A 8 -8.96 5.83 -6.47
CA LEU A 8 -7.73 6.47 -6.93
C LEU A 8 -6.55 5.53 -6.69
N CYS A 9 -6.10 4.84 -7.73
CA CYS A 9 -5.03 3.87 -7.66
C CYS A 9 -4.19 3.90 -8.94
N SER A 10 -2.93 3.51 -8.84
CA SER A 10 -2.06 3.28 -9.99
C SER A 10 -2.18 1.87 -10.58
N PHE A 11 -2.97 0.99 -9.94
CA PHE A 11 -3.24 -0.38 -10.37
C PHE A 11 -4.73 -0.66 -10.49
N ASP A 12 -5.07 -1.61 -11.35
CA ASP A 12 -6.41 -2.21 -11.48
C ASP A 12 -6.35 -3.72 -11.25
N CYS A 13 -5.88 -4.13 -10.06
CA CYS A 13 -5.70 -5.53 -9.72
C CYS A 13 -6.99 -6.34 -9.87
N VAL A 14 -6.90 -7.54 -10.46
CA VAL A 14 -8.06 -8.41 -10.75
C VAL A 14 -8.83 -8.84 -9.49
N TYR A 15 -8.21 -8.80 -8.33
CA TYR A 15 -8.80 -9.17 -7.04
C TYR A 15 -9.20 -7.96 -6.17
N CYS A 16 -9.13 -6.73 -6.73
CA CYS A 16 -9.38 -5.52 -5.95
C CYS A 16 -10.87 -5.33 -5.66
N GLU A 17 -11.23 -5.30 -4.38
CA GLU A 17 -12.61 -5.06 -3.93
C GLU A 17 -13.06 -3.60 -4.12
N CYS A 18 -12.13 -2.67 -4.36
CA CYS A 18 -12.44 -1.26 -4.63
C CYS A 18 -12.89 -0.98 -6.09
N GLY A 19 -13.04 -2.02 -6.92
CA GLY A 19 -13.39 -1.87 -8.33
C GLY A 19 -12.21 -1.43 -9.21
N TYR A 20 -12.52 -0.84 -10.36
CA TYR A 20 -11.56 -0.40 -11.37
C TYR A 20 -11.50 1.12 -11.49
N ASN A 21 -10.32 1.66 -11.83
CA ASN A 21 -10.13 3.09 -12.08
C ASN A 21 -11.04 3.63 -13.20
N ALA A 22 -11.41 2.79 -14.16
CA ALA A 22 -12.37 3.15 -15.23
C ALA A 22 -13.76 3.55 -14.69
N GLN A 23 -14.12 3.16 -13.48
CA GLN A 23 -15.37 3.59 -12.82
C GLN A 23 -15.27 5.02 -12.26
N GLY A 24 -14.08 5.62 -12.31
CA GLY A 24 -13.78 6.99 -11.94
C GLY A 24 -13.30 7.18 -10.52
N VAL A 25 -12.61 8.30 -10.32
CA VAL A 25 -12.03 8.68 -9.01
C VAL A 25 -13.07 9.28 -8.04
N GLY A 26 -14.35 9.29 -8.42
CA GLY A 26 -15.39 9.94 -7.62
C GLY A 26 -15.36 11.47 -7.75
N LYS A 27 -16.23 12.14 -6.97
CA LYS A 27 -16.39 13.60 -6.94
C LYS A 27 -16.00 14.21 -5.59
N SER A 28 -15.80 13.38 -4.57
CA SER A 28 -15.51 13.84 -3.20
C SER A 28 -14.12 14.47 -3.06
N GLY A 29 -13.20 14.19 -4.00
CA GLY A 29 -11.82 14.65 -3.96
C GLY A 29 -10.99 13.98 -2.85
N LEU A 30 -9.76 14.49 -2.65
CA LEU A 30 -8.87 14.07 -1.56
C LEU A 30 -9.18 14.88 -0.31
N SER A 31 -9.13 14.25 0.86
CA SER A 31 -9.17 14.98 2.14
C SER A 31 -7.87 15.74 2.33
N SER A 32 -7.93 17.03 2.69
CA SER A 32 -6.70 17.75 3.07
C SER A 32 -6.05 17.14 4.30
N SER A 33 -4.73 17.31 4.45
CA SER A 33 -4.01 16.85 5.64
C SER A 33 -4.58 17.43 6.93
N ASP A 34 -5.02 18.70 6.92
CA ASP A 34 -5.59 19.38 8.09
C ASP A 34 -6.93 18.73 8.49
N ARG A 35 -7.78 18.38 7.51
CA ARG A 35 -9.02 17.65 7.78
C ARG A 35 -8.74 16.25 8.34
N VAL A 36 -7.76 15.54 7.79
CA VAL A 36 -7.36 14.23 8.30
C VAL A 36 -6.87 14.34 9.75
N GLU A 37 -6.07 15.36 10.06
CA GLU A 37 -5.60 15.64 11.43
C GLU A 37 -6.77 15.87 12.39
N GLU A 38 -7.69 16.76 12.03
CA GLU A 38 -8.84 17.11 12.86
C GLU A 38 -9.74 15.90 13.14
N GLU A 39 -10.11 15.14 12.10
CA GLU A 39 -10.97 13.97 12.22
C GLU A 39 -10.27 12.84 13.00
N LEU A 40 -8.98 12.58 12.71
CA LEU A 40 -8.21 11.55 13.42
C LEU A 40 -8.04 11.89 14.90
N LYS A 41 -7.68 13.14 15.21
CA LYS A 41 -7.55 13.62 16.58
C LYS A 41 -8.86 13.46 17.36
N SER A 42 -9.96 13.95 16.79
CA SER A 42 -11.29 13.84 17.40
C SER A 42 -11.67 12.38 17.69
N ARG A 43 -11.40 11.49 16.72
CA ARG A 43 -11.70 10.06 16.89
C ARG A 43 -10.83 9.40 17.95
N LEU A 44 -9.52 9.61 17.92
CA LEU A 44 -8.61 9.01 18.90
C LEU A 44 -8.87 9.52 20.31
N GLN A 45 -9.16 10.82 20.46
CA GLN A 45 -9.53 11.41 21.75
C GLN A 45 -10.82 10.78 22.30
N SER A 46 -11.88 10.71 21.50
CA SER A 46 -13.15 10.11 21.92
C SER A 46 -13.01 8.64 22.33
N MET A 47 -12.24 7.85 21.57
CA MET A 47 -11.96 6.45 21.90
C MET A 47 -11.16 6.33 23.21
N HIS A 48 -10.16 7.21 23.40
CA HIS A 48 -9.33 7.22 24.61
C HIS A 48 -10.15 7.57 25.85
N GLU A 49 -11.01 8.59 25.78
CA GLU A 49 -11.92 8.99 26.85
C GLU A 49 -12.95 7.89 27.20
N ALA A 50 -13.39 7.11 26.19
CA ALA A 50 -14.27 5.98 26.37
C ALA A 50 -13.56 4.69 26.90
N GLY A 51 -12.22 4.71 27.04
CA GLY A 51 -11.44 3.54 27.43
C GLY A 51 -11.39 2.43 26.38
N GLU A 52 -11.68 2.75 25.11
CA GLU A 52 -11.59 1.79 24.01
C GLU A 52 -10.13 1.42 23.72
N LYS A 53 -9.89 0.17 23.31
CA LYS A 53 -8.56 -0.29 22.89
C LYS A 53 -8.35 -0.03 21.43
N LEU A 54 -7.10 0.28 21.06
CA LEU A 54 -6.67 0.43 19.68
C LEU A 54 -5.38 -0.35 19.47
N ASP A 55 -5.40 -1.30 18.53
CA ASP A 55 -4.24 -2.12 18.18
C ASP A 55 -3.47 -1.54 16.98
N VAL A 56 -4.20 -0.98 16.00
CA VAL A 56 -3.59 -0.52 14.75
C VAL A 56 -4.39 0.60 14.07
N ILE A 57 -3.67 1.56 13.50
CA ILE A 57 -4.19 2.55 12.54
C ILE A 57 -3.69 2.11 11.16
N THR A 58 -4.59 1.81 10.24
CA THR A 58 -4.23 1.27 8.93
C THR A 58 -4.59 2.23 7.80
N PHE A 59 -3.61 2.54 6.97
CA PHE A 59 -3.81 3.24 5.70
C PHE A 59 -4.01 2.20 4.59
N ALA A 60 -5.25 2.05 4.16
CA ALA A 60 -5.69 1.13 3.11
C ALA A 60 -7.03 1.61 2.53
N GLY A 61 -7.56 0.92 1.57
CA GLY A 61 -8.91 1.15 0.99
C GLY A 61 -8.88 2.06 -0.23
N ASN A 62 -9.96 2.35 -0.82
CA ASN A 62 -10.32 3.10 -2.04
C ASN A 62 -9.20 3.51 -3.03
N GLY A 63 -8.07 2.78 -3.05
CA GLY A 63 -6.94 3.01 -3.94
C GLY A 63 -5.57 2.93 -3.27
N GLU A 64 -4.63 3.73 -3.77
CA GLU A 64 -3.23 3.75 -3.33
C GLU A 64 -2.96 4.97 -2.42
N PRO A 65 -2.72 4.79 -1.11
CA PRO A 65 -2.56 5.90 -0.17
C PRO A 65 -1.37 6.81 -0.49
N THR A 66 -0.29 6.27 -1.07
CA THR A 66 0.90 7.06 -1.42
C THR A 66 0.72 8.01 -2.61
N LEU A 67 -0.44 7.95 -3.29
CA LEU A 67 -0.83 8.95 -4.29
C LEU A 67 -1.31 10.27 -3.67
N HIS A 68 -1.57 10.29 -2.36
CA HIS A 68 -1.96 11.53 -1.70
C HIS A 68 -0.78 12.52 -1.68
N PRO A 69 -0.94 13.76 -2.17
CA PRO A 69 0.17 14.71 -2.30
C PRO A 69 0.80 15.11 -0.96
N GLU A 70 0.02 15.08 0.13
CA GLU A 70 0.48 15.38 1.49
C GLU A 70 0.70 14.11 2.34
N PHE A 71 0.99 12.96 1.70
CA PHE A 71 1.09 11.66 2.39
C PHE A 71 2.09 11.70 3.56
N GLU A 72 3.28 12.28 3.37
CA GLU A 72 4.30 12.38 4.42
C GLU A 72 3.79 13.18 5.64
N LYS A 73 3.16 14.35 5.41
CA LYS A 73 2.57 15.18 6.48
C LYS A 73 1.48 14.42 7.24
N ILE A 74 0.64 13.67 6.55
CA ILE A 74 -0.41 12.86 7.17
C ILE A 74 0.20 11.75 8.04
N ILE A 75 1.25 11.09 7.60
CA ILE A 75 1.96 10.08 8.40
C ILE A 75 2.59 10.72 9.65
N ASP A 76 3.22 11.90 9.52
CA ASP A 76 3.79 12.63 10.65
C ASP A 76 2.74 12.96 11.72
N THR A 77 1.63 13.51 11.29
CA THR A 77 0.49 13.82 12.18
C THR A 77 -0.06 12.55 12.83
N THR A 78 -0.17 11.45 12.07
CA THR A 78 -0.69 10.20 12.61
C THR A 78 0.25 9.61 13.67
N LEU A 79 1.56 9.63 13.43
CA LEU A 79 2.58 9.22 14.42
C LEU A 79 2.46 10.03 15.70
N TYR A 80 2.40 11.36 15.59
CA TYR A 80 2.26 12.26 16.73
C TYR A 80 0.98 11.97 17.54
N LEU A 81 -0.17 11.85 16.88
CA LEU A 81 -1.44 11.61 17.55
C LEU A 81 -1.51 10.20 18.17
N ARG A 82 -0.98 9.18 17.49
CA ARG A 82 -0.87 7.82 18.01
C ARG A 82 -0.03 7.81 19.29
N ASP A 83 1.15 8.42 19.27
CA ASP A 83 2.04 8.47 20.43
C ASP A 83 1.41 9.18 21.64
N HIS A 84 0.54 10.17 21.36
CA HIS A 84 -0.17 10.89 22.41
C HIS A 84 -1.33 10.10 23.04
N TYR A 85 -2.15 9.44 22.24
CA TYR A 85 -3.37 8.78 22.71
C TYR A 85 -3.22 7.26 22.91
N TYR A 86 -2.45 6.59 22.05
CA TYR A 86 -2.32 5.13 21.99
C TYR A 86 -0.88 4.71 21.65
N PRO A 87 0.12 4.94 22.53
CA PRO A 87 1.54 4.72 22.22
C PRO A 87 1.89 3.27 21.85
N GLU A 88 1.07 2.30 22.27
CA GLU A 88 1.27 0.89 21.95
C GLU A 88 0.65 0.46 20.60
N ALA A 89 -0.25 1.27 20.05
CA ALA A 89 -0.89 0.98 18.77
C ALA A 89 0.11 1.06 17.62
N LYS A 90 -0.09 0.24 16.59
CA LYS A 90 0.77 0.22 15.41
C LYS A 90 0.20 1.08 14.29
N ILE A 91 1.07 1.61 13.44
CA ILE A 91 0.67 2.25 12.19
C ILE A 91 1.07 1.33 11.04
N SER A 92 0.10 0.95 10.22
CA SER A 92 0.27 0.09 9.06
C SER A 92 -0.08 0.84 7.78
N VAL A 93 0.74 0.69 6.75
CA VAL A 93 0.46 1.21 5.41
C VAL A 93 0.50 0.05 4.43
N LEU A 94 -0.60 -0.17 3.70
CA LEU A 94 -0.66 -1.08 2.57
C LEU A 94 -0.52 -0.27 1.29
N SER A 95 0.52 -0.54 0.52
CA SER A 95 0.81 0.18 -0.72
C SER A 95 1.19 -0.77 -1.84
N ASN A 96 0.80 -0.43 -3.06
CA ASN A 96 1.21 -1.15 -4.27
C ASN A 96 2.65 -0.85 -4.71
N ALA A 97 3.39 -0.08 -3.90
CA ALA A 97 4.81 0.24 -4.08
C ALA A 97 5.15 1.08 -5.33
N THR A 98 4.16 1.60 -6.07
CA THR A 98 4.46 2.36 -7.31
C THR A 98 5.13 3.71 -7.04
N ARG A 99 5.01 4.27 -5.83
CA ARG A 99 5.53 5.60 -5.48
C ARG A 99 6.76 5.59 -4.55
N ILE A 100 7.32 4.43 -4.23
CA ILE A 100 8.45 4.32 -3.28
C ILE A 100 9.78 4.90 -3.80
N TYR A 101 9.84 5.31 -5.08
CA TYR A 101 10.95 6.09 -5.63
C TYR A 101 10.92 7.56 -5.18
N ASP A 102 9.75 8.07 -4.78
CA ASP A 102 9.59 9.42 -4.25
C ASP A 102 10.15 9.49 -2.82
N GLU A 103 11.06 10.43 -2.59
CA GLU A 103 11.77 10.52 -1.31
C GLU A 103 10.84 10.84 -0.12
N SER A 104 9.77 11.61 -0.32
CA SER A 104 8.80 11.90 0.73
C SER A 104 8.02 10.64 1.12
N VAL A 105 7.60 9.87 0.12
CA VAL A 105 6.91 8.58 0.32
C VAL A 105 7.84 7.56 1.01
N PHE A 106 9.08 7.45 0.53
CA PHE A 106 10.08 6.57 1.14
C PHE A 106 10.32 6.90 2.62
N ARG A 107 10.54 8.20 2.95
CA ARG A 107 10.74 8.63 4.35
C ARG A 107 9.53 8.32 5.22
N ALA A 108 8.32 8.59 4.73
CA ALA A 108 7.08 8.31 5.44
C ALA A 108 6.92 6.81 5.75
N LEU A 109 7.07 5.97 4.72
CA LEU A 109 6.95 4.51 4.84
C LEU A 109 8.02 3.89 5.74
N ASN A 110 9.20 4.48 5.81
CA ASN A 110 10.28 3.97 6.66
C ASN A 110 10.10 4.26 8.15
N ARG A 111 9.10 5.09 8.53
CA ARG A 111 8.80 5.45 9.92
C ARG A 111 7.59 4.75 10.51
N VAL A 112 6.75 4.13 9.67
CA VAL A 112 5.60 3.37 10.16
C VAL A 112 6.02 1.99 10.70
N ASP A 113 5.22 1.44 11.60
CA ASP A 113 5.50 0.13 12.20
C ASP A 113 5.42 -1.02 11.21
N ASN A 114 4.42 -0.99 10.33
CA ASN A 114 4.18 -2.01 9.32
C ASN A 114 4.13 -1.37 7.93
N ASN A 115 5.28 -1.31 7.28
CA ASN A 115 5.44 -0.91 5.90
C ASN A 115 5.17 -2.12 5.00
N ILE A 116 3.93 -2.26 4.51
CA ILE A 116 3.45 -3.43 3.77
C ILE A 116 3.38 -3.08 2.29
N LEU A 117 4.30 -3.63 1.51
CA LEU A 117 4.49 -3.29 0.12
C LEU A 117 4.26 -4.51 -0.78
N LYS A 118 3.49 -4.31 -1.85
CA LYS A 118 3.04 -5.34 -2.77
C LYS A 118 4.15 -5.79 -3.72
N LEU A 119 4.21 -7.13 -3.94
CA LEU A 119 5.04 -7.75 -4.96
C LEU A 119 4.43 -9.10 -5.38
N ASP A 120 3.51 -9.12 -6.33
CA ASP A 120 2.74 -10.31 -6.70
C ASP A 120 3.44 -11.20 -7.74
N SER A 121 4.28 -10.62 -8.60
CA SER A 121 5.09 -11.33 -9.59
C SER A 121 6.28 -10.47 -10.03
N LEU A 122 7.31 -11.11 -10.58
CA LEU A 122 8.45 -10.45 -11.25
C LEU A 122 8.36 -10.53 -12.78
N ARG A 123 7.39 -11.28 -13.30
CA ARG A 123 7.20 -11.43 -14.74
C ARG A 123 6.26 -10.34 -15.26
N PRO A 124 6.72 -9.49 -16.19
CA PRO A 124 5.92 -8.35 -16.66
C PRO A 124 4.54 -8.74 -17.18
N GLU A 125 4.44 -9.87 -17.90
CA GLU A 125 3.18 -10.38 -18.42
C GLU A 125 2.20 -10.78 -17.31
N THR A 126 2.69 -11.34 -16.21
CA THR A 126 1.88 -11.72 -15.05
C THR A 126 1.49 -10.51 -14.21
N VAL A 127 2.39 -9.55 -14.04
CA VAL A 127 2.08 -8.27 -13.40
C VAL A 127 0.96 -7.54 -14.14
N VAL A 128 1.01 -7.49 -15.48
CA VAL A 128 -0.07 -6.90 -16.27
C VAL A 128 -1.39 -7.65 -16.08
N LEU A 129 -1.36 -8.97 -15.99
CA LEU A 129 -2.58 -9.79 -15.81
C LEU A 129 -3.19 -9.66 -14.41
N ILE A 130 -2.36 -9.55 -13.37
CA ILE A 130 -2.81 -9.53 -11.97
C ILE A 130 -3.04 -8.11 -11.50
N ASP A 131 -2.07 -7.22 -11.69
CA ASP A 131 -2.02 -5.89 -11.10
C ASP A 131 -2.51 -4.80 -12.04
N ASN A 132 -2.42 -5.05 -13.33
CA ASN A 132 -2.84 -4.14 -14.40
C ASN A 132 -2.42 -2.68 -14.14
N PRO A 133 -1.10 -2.37 -14.17
CA PRO A 133 -0.60 -1.02 -13.94
C PRO A 133 -1.18 -0.02 -14.95
N ASN A 134 -1.56 1.17 -14.50
CA ASN A 134 -2.05 2.25 -15.37
C ASN A 134 -0.91 2.90 -16.18
N ASP A 135 0.33 2.81 -15.69
CA ASP A 135 1.51 3.27 -16.42
C ASP A 135 2.00 2.16 -17.35
N PRO A 136 1.95 2.35 -18.70
CA PRO A 136 2.44 1.36 -19.66
C PRO A 136 3.97 1.14 -19.58
N HIS A 137 4.69 2.04 -18.90
CA HIS A 137 6.14 1.93 -18.67
C HIS A 137 6.49 1.40 -17.28
N PHE A 138 5.51 0.86 -16.56
CA PHE A 138 5.74 0.23 -15.26
C PHE A 138 6.76 -0.90 -15.36
N ASP A 139 7.76 -0.86 -14.48
CA ASP A 139 8.83 -1.86 -14.43
C ASP A 139 8.99 -2.37 -13.00
N VAL A 140 8.60 -3.62 -12.78
CA VAL A 140 8.66 -4.28 -11.47
C VAL A 140 10.11 -4.40 -10.95
N ASN A 141 11.11 -4.47 -11.83
CA ASN A 141 12.51 -4.51 -11.39
C ASN A 141 12.94 -3.20 -10.73
N LYS A 142 12.45 -2.06 -11.21
CA LYS A 142 12.66 -0.76 -10.55
C LYS A 142 12.00 -0.73 -9.17
N VAL A 143 10.84 -1.36 -9.01
CA VAL A 143 10.20 -1.51 -7.70
C VAL A 143 11.10 -2.32 -6.76
N VAL A 144 11.61 -3.47 -7.21
CA VAL A 144 12.54 -4.30 -6.42
C VAL A 144 13.80 -3.51 -6.02
N ASP A 145 14.37 -2.72 -6.93
CA ASP A 145 15.56 -1.91 -6.60
C ASP A 145 15.25 -0.82 -5.57
N ASN A 146 14.07 -0.23 -5.59
CA ASN A 146 13.64 0.71 -4.54
C ASN A 146 13.28 0.01 -3.22
N LEU A 147 12.70 -1.21 -3.25
CA LEU A 147 12.43 -2.00 -2.06
C LEU A 147 13.71 -2.29 -1.24
N LYS A 148 14.84 -2.50 -1.89
CA LYS A 148 16.16 -2.71 -1.23
C LYS A 148 16.57 -1.52 -0.37
N ARG A 149 16.13 -0.30 -0.69
CA ARG A 149 16.47 0.92 0.07
C ARG A 149 15.94 0.87 1.50
N PHE A 150 14.89 0.10 1.77
CA PHE A 150 14.34 -0.05 3.11
C PHE A 150 15.21 -0.90 4.04
N SER A 151 16.27 -1.55 3.52
CA SER A 151 17.23 -2.33 4.30
C SER A 151 16.57 -3.33 5.27
N GLY A 152 15.53 -4.01 4.81
CA GLY A 152 14.75 -4.97 5.57
C GLY A 152 13.56 -4.38 6.35
N ASN A 153 13.44 -3.06 6.47
CA ASN A 153 12.27 -2.43 7.12
C ASN A 153 11.04 -2.41 6.19
N VAL A 154 10.67 -3.57 5.70
CA VAL A 154 9.55 -3.77 4.79
C VAL A 154 8.93 -5.15 5.01
N ILE A 155 7.62 -5.23 4.87
CA ILE A 155 6.85 -6.46 4.77
C ILE A 155 6.41 -6.59 3.31
N ILE A 156 6.74 -7.69 2.67
CA ILE A 156 6.25 -7.95 1.31
C ILE A 156 4.89 -8.63 1.40
N GLN A 157 3.91 -8.05 0.74
CA GLN A 157 2.59 -8.64 0.55
C GLN A 157 2.50 -9.23 -0.86
N THR A 158 2.10 -10.50 -0.95
CA THR A 158 1.92 -11.20 -2.23
C THR A 158 0.59 -11.91 -2.26
N MET A 159 -0.21 -11.62 -3.29
CA MET A 159 -1.41 -12.37 -3.58
C MET A 159 -1.09 -13.55 -4.49
N PHE A 160 -1.02 -14.76 -3.93
CA PHE A 160 -0.93 -15.98 -4.71
C PHE A 160 -2.31 -16.37 -5.21
N LEU A 161 -2.48 -16.45 -6.53
CA LEU A 161 -3.76 -16.81 -7.13
C LEU A 161 -3.60 -17.71 -8.35
N ARG A 162 -4.65 -18.50 -8.58
CA ARG A 162 -4.79 -19.37 -9.74
C ARG A 162 -6.21 -19.28 -10.27
N GLY A 163 -6.36 -19.05 -11.56
CA GLY A 163 -7.68 -18.94 -12.17
C GLY A 163 -7.64 -18.48 -13.62
N TRP A 164 -8.74 -17.92 -14.07
CA TRP A 164 -8.91 -17.34 -15.40
C TRP A 164 -9.47 -15.94 -15.29
N HIS A 165 -8.93 -15.02 -16.05
CA HIS A 165 -9.41 -13.65 -16.17
C HIS A 165 -9.35 -13.25 -17.65
N ASP A 166 -10.48 -12.79 -18.22
CA ASP A 166 -10.63 -12.41 -19.63
C ASP A 166 -10.06 -13.43 -20.62
N GLY A 167 -10.36 -14.72 -20.38
CA GLY A 167 -9.91 -15.83 -21.22
C GLY A 167 -8.41 -16.17 -21.09
N LYS A 168 -7.67 -15.51 -20.21
CA LYS A 168 -6.26 -15.80 -19.92
C LYS A 168 -6.12 -16.53 -18.60
N ARG A 169 -5.25 -17.54 -18.57
CA ARG A 169 -4.91 -18.24 -17.33
C ARG A 169 -3.95 -17.39 -16.50
N ILE A 170 -4.25 -17.26 -15.22
CA ILE A 170 -3.37 -16.69 -14.19
C ILE A 170 -2.97 -17.83 -13.26
N ASP A 171 -1.67 -17.95 -12.97
CA ASP A 171 -1.16 -18.89 -11.98
C ASP A 171 0.25 -18.41 -11.55
N ASN A 172 0.34 -17.57 -10.53
CA ASN A 172 1.63 -17.12 -10.02
C ASN A 172 2.21 -18.04 -8.92
N THR A 173 1.70 -19.29 -8.83
CA THR A 173 2.19 -20.32 -7.92
C THR A 173 3.11 -21.35 -8.59
N VAL A 174 3.35 -21.23 -9.90
CA VAL A 174 4.22 -22.13 -10.65
C VAL A 174 5.70 -21.76 -10.47
N GLU A 175 6.60 -22.73 -10.75
CA GLU A 175 8.04 -22.57 -10.52
C GLU A 175 8.64 -21.37 -11.28
N GLU A 176 8.18 -21.11 -12.50
CA GLU A 176 8.63 -20.01 -13.35
C GLU A 176 8.29 -18.62 -12.77
N GLU A 177 7.27 -18.55 -11.91
CA GLU A 177 6.90 -17.34 -11.15
C GLU A 177 7.62 -17.28 -9.81
N LEU A 178 7.66 -18.40 -9.08
CA LEU A 178 8.22 -18.46 -7.73
C LEU A 178 9.73 -18.25 -7.71
N LYS A 179 10.46 -18.76 -8.71
CA LYS A 179 11.92 -18.64 -8.74
C LYS A 179 12.39 -17.18 -8.79
N PRO A 180 12.00 -16.33 -9.77
CA PRO A 180 12.40 -14.92 -9.78
C PRO A 180 11.86 -14.15 -8.57
N TRP A 181 10.67 -14.50 -8.07
CA TRP A 181 10.09 -13.89 -6.87
C TRP A 181 10.95 -14.20 -5.64
N LEU A 182 11.38 -15.45 -5.42
CA LEU A 182 12.29 -15.82 -4.32
C LEU A 182 13.65 -15.11 -4.44
N GLU A 183 14.22 -15.00 -5.65
CA GLU A 183 15.46 -14.26 -5.89
C GLU A 183 15.30 -12.77 -5.54
N ALA A 184 14.16 -12.18 -5.86
CA ALA A 184 13.87 -10.79 -5.47
C ALA A 184 13.75 -10.64 -3.95
N LEU A 185 13.08 -11.57 -3.26
CA LEU A 185 13.00 -11.57 -1.79
C LEU A 185 14.39 -11.67 -1.14
N GLN A 186 15.29 -12.50 -1.68
CA GLN A 186 16.68 -12.58 -1.19
C GLN A 186 17.42 -11.25 -1.34
N ARG A 187 17.19 -10.53 -2.46
CA ARG A 187 17.79 -9.20 -2.71
C ARG A 187 17.23 -8.11 -1.80
N VAL A 188 15.93 -8.15 -1.53
CA VAL A 188 15.22 -7.17 -0.69
C VAL A 188 15.45 -7.45 0.80
N SER A 189 15.57 -8.72 1.18
CA SER A 189 15.68 -9.19 2.57
C SER A 189 14.59 -8.60 3.48
N PRO A 190 13.28 -8.77 3.14
CA PRO A 190 12.21 -8.16 3.93
C PRO A 190 12.15 -8.75 5.34
N ARG A 191 11.57 -7.98 6.28
CA ARG A 191 11.34 -8.44 7.66
C ARG A 191 10.41 -9.66 7.71
N SER A 192 9.42 -9.69 6.82
CA SER A 192 8.48 -10.81 6.65
C SER A 192 7.81 -10.76 5.28
N VAL A 193 7.15 -11.86 4.94
CA VAL A 193 6.27 -12.00 3.76
C VAL A 193 4.90 -12.43 4.26
N MET A 194 3.84 -11.88 3.70
CA MET A 194 2.45 -12.22 4.03
C MET A 194 1.61 -12.41 2.76
#